data_e1225ef1e807f1de8db01ee82f6a406e
#
_entry.id   e1225ef1e807f1de8db01ee82f6a406e
#
_cell.length_a   1.000
_cell.length_b   1.000
_cell.length_c   1.000
_cell.angle_alpha   90.00
_cell.angle_beta   90.00
_cell.angle_gamma   90.00
#
_symmetry.space_group_name_H-M   'P 1'
#
loop_
_entity.id
_entity.type
_entity.pdbx_description
1 polymer ?
#
loop_
_entity_poly.entity_id
_entity_poly.type
_entity_poly.pdbx_seq_one_letter_code
_entity_poly.pdbx_strand_id
1 'polypeptide(L)'
;DKPAEALLHQMSEASKNLSYELSYILIKKNSIEPLLYRHATHGDDQYAHLVYLSGPVREVIRRGTEVSYIETGLEPFTIESGKMVAPTMPMLNTNIDELNLYYDYVKVGRAREAGVATQVLRVVPKDGLRYSYVLWIDEKSKLPLRADLVDRDGEMLEQYRTISYTVNPKIAELMSGLQDVQLPAVLTMPKGDIGTSNWQVGWIPEGFEPNVLNRYRMAVTNQMVESQLYSDGLFSFSVYVANKDEHSLKGQLVRQGRRTLH
;
A
#
# COMPACT_ATOMS: atom_id res chain seq x y z
N ASP A 1 22.24 -8.88 3.98
CA ASP A 1 22.10 -10.29 4.36
C ASP A 1 21.40 -11.05 3.25
N LYS A 2 22.13 -11.88 2.50
CA LYS A 2 21.60 -12.68 1.38
C LYS A 2 20.45 -13.62 1.78
N PRO A 3 20.47 -14.33 2.93
CA PRO A 3 19.34 -15.14 3.36
C PRO A 3 18.08 -14.31 3.63
N ALA A 4 18.20 -13.11 4.15
CA ALA A 4 17.08 -12.20 4.40
C ALA A 4 16.46 -11.72 3.08
N GLU A 5 17.29 -11.34 2.12
CA GLU A 5 16.84 -10.95 0.78
C GLU A 5 16.10 -12.10 0.07
N ALA A 6 16.65 -13.32 0.15
CA ALA A 6 16.00 -14.52 -0.42
C ALA A 6 14.62 -14.76 0.21
N LEU A 7 14.49 -14.58 1.52
CA LEU A 7 13.21 -14.72 2.23
C LEU A 7 12.20 -13.67 1.77
N LEU A 8 12.63 -12.43 1.54
CA LEU A 8 11.76 -11.39 0.98
C LEU A 8 11.29 -11.70 -0.44
N HIS A 9 12.16 -12.24 -1.28
CA HIS A 9 11.77 -12.71 -2.61
C HIS A 9 10.72 -13.81 -2.54
N GLN A 10 10.90 -14.79 -1.64
CA GLN A 10 9.91 -15.85 -1.41
C GLN A 10 8.58 -15.29 -0.93
N MET A 11 8.60 -14.30 -0.04
CA MET A 11 7.40 -13.61 0.43
C MET A 11 6.69 -12.89 -0.72
N SER A 12 7.42 -12.16 -1.55
CA SER A 12 6.87 -11.46 -2.72
C SER A 12 6.21 -12.44 -3.69
N GLU A 13 6.87 -13.55 -4.02
CA GLU A 13 6.33 -14.59 -4.90
C GLU A 13 5.07 -15.24 -4.32
N ALA A 14 5.08 -15.60 -3.04
CA ALA A 14 3.92 -16.18 -2.37
C ALA A 14 2.73 -15.21 -2.37
N SER A 15 2.98 -13.95 -2.05
CA SER A 15 1.94 -12.91 -1.98
C SER A 15 1.25 -12.67 -3.33
N LYS A 16 1.98 -12.83 -4.43
CA LYS A 16 1.46 -12.62 -5.79
C LYS A 16 0.83 -13.86 -6.41
N ASN A 17 1.21 -15.06 -5.99
CA ASN A 17 0.86 -16.29 -6.70
C ASN A 17 -0.09 -17.20 -5.92
N LEU A 18 -0.12 -17.14 -4.59
CA LEU A 18 -0.99 -17.99 -3.79
C LEU A 18 -2.44 -17.51 -3.80
N SER A 19 -3.34 -18.46 -3.60
CA SER A 19 -4.74 -18.19 -3.27
C SER A 19 -4.87 -18.25 -1.75
N TYR A 20 -5.20 -17.13 -1.12
CA TYR A 20 -5.20 -17.02 0.34
C TYR A 20 -6.18 -15.96 0.85
N GLU A 21 -6.47 -16.07 2.13
CA GLU A 21 -7.28 -15.11 2.88
C GLU A 21 -6.54 -14.78 4.18
N LEU A 22 -6.43 -13.48 4.47
CA LEU A 22 -5.89 -12.97 5.72
C LEU A 22 -6.99 -12.21 6.46
N SER A 23 -7.26 -12.60 7.69
CA SER A 23 -8.08 -11.84 8.62
C SER A 23 -7.15 -11.18 9.63
N TYR A 24 -7.08 -9.86 9.63
CA TYR A 24 -6.07 -9.12 10.39
C TYR A 24 -6.61 -7.81 10.96
N ILE A 25 -5.87 -7.26 11.89
CA ILE A 25 -6.12 -5.95 12.47
C ILE A 25 -4.98 -5.01 12.16
N LEU A 26 -5.32 -3.76 11.84
CA LEU A 26 -4.39 -2.66 11.78
C LEU A 26 -4.53 -1.84 13.06
N ILE A 27 -3.46 -1.82 13.86
CA ILE A 27 -3.40 -1.11 15.13
C ILE A 27 -2.57 0.15 14.93
N LYS A 28 -3.18 1.29 15.20
CA LYS A 28 -2.55 2.61 15.26
C LYS A 28 -2.73 3.18 16.67
N LYS A 29 -2.08 4.33 16.97
CA LYS A 29 -2.10 4.95 18.29
C LYS A 29 -3.52 5.08 18.88
N ASN A 30 -4.51 5.49 18.08
CA ASN A 30 -5.88 5.77 18.55
C ASN A 30 -6.95 4.99 17.77
N SER A 31 -6.58 3.94 17.06
CA SER A 31 -7.55 3.18 16.28
C SER A 31 -7.15 1.72 16.11
N ILE A 32 -8.16 0.87 15.99
CA ILE A 32 -8.03 -0.54 15.62
C ILE A 32 -9.00 -0.77 14.48
N GLU A 33 -8.48 -1.23 13.35
CA GLU A 33 -9.27 -1.50 12.15
C GLU A 33 -9.20 -2.99 11.81
N PRO A 34 -10.32 -3.75 11.92
CA PRO A 34 -10.36 -5.13 11.47
C PRO A 34 -10.60 -5.20 9.96
N LEU A 35 -9.85 -6.06 9.30
CA LEU A 35 -9.80 -6.17 7.84
C LEU A 35 -9.78 -7.63 7.41
N LEU A 36 -10.36 -7.87 6.23
CA LEU A 36 -10.30 -9.15 5.54
C LEU A 36 -9.71 -8.92 4.15
N TYR A 37 -8.66 -9.64 3.81
CA TYR A 37 -8.02 -9.56 2.49
C TYR A 37 -7.99 -10.94 1.85
N ARG A 38 -8.55 -11.05 0.66
CA ARG A 38 -8.50 -12.25 -0.18
C ARG A 38 -7.71 -11.97 -1.43
N HIS A 39 -6.93 -12.93 -1.83
CA HIS A 39 -6.11 -12.88 -3.04
C HIS A 39 -6.15 -14.20 -3.78
N ALA A 40 -6.25 -14.13 -5.09
CA ALA A 40 -6.12 -15.27 -5.98
C ALA A 40 -5.57 -14.82 -7.33
N THR A 41 -5.14 -15.77 -8.14
CA THR A 41 -4.74 -15.50 -9.51
C THR A 41 -5.70 -16.19 -10.48
N HIS A 42 -5.93 -15.59 -11.64
CA HIS A 42 -6.63 -16.18 -12.75
C HIS A 42 -5.82 -15.91 -14.02
N GLY A 43 -5.22 -16.95 -14.57
CA GLY A 43 -4.18 -16.77 -15.58
C GLY A 43 -2.99 -16.00 -14.99
N ASP A 44 -2.56 -14.97 -15.68
CA ASP A 44 -1.48 -14.08 -15.23
C ASP A 44 -1.98 -12.90 -14.39
N ASP A 45 -3.29 -12.77 -14.23
CA ASP A 45 -3.90 -11.64 -13.52
C ASP A 45 -4.07 -11.93 -12.03
N GLN A 46 -3.80 -10.93 -11.20
CA GLN A 46 -4.09 -10.95 -9.78
C GLN A 46 -5.50 -10.39 -9.53
N TYR A 47 -6.22 -11.10 -8.65
CA TYR A 47 -7.50 -10.67 -8.11
C TYR A 47 -7.35 -10.50 -6.61
N ALA A 48 -7.82 -9.39 -6.08
CA ALA A 48 -7.80 -9.13 -4.64
C ALA A 48 -9.08 -8.44 -4.20
N HIS A 49 -9.47 -8.72 -2.96
CA HIS A 49 -10.65 -8.11 -2.35
C HIS A 49 -10.32 -7.78 -0.89
N LEU A 50 -10.32 -6.48 -0.58
CA LEU A 50 -10.18 -5.99 0.77
C LEU A 50 -11.52 -5.52 1.29
N VAL A 51 -11.91 -6.02 2.46
CA VAL A 51 -13.14 -5.66 3.15
C VAL A 51 -12.82 -5.05 4.52
N TYR A 52 -13.35 -3.87 4.78
CA TYR A 52 -13.34 -3.28 6.11
C TYR A 52 -14.47 -3.91 6.92
N LEU A 53 -14.15 -4.54 8.04
CA LEU A 53 -15.10 -5.33 8.82
C LEU A 53 -15.87 -4.52 9.87
N SER A 54 -15.48 -3.28 10.13
CA SER A 54 -16.16 -2.39 11.07
C SER A 54 -16.54 -1.08 10.42
N GLY A 55 -17.65 -0.50 10.91
CA GLY A 55 -18.18 0.75 10.41
C GLY A 55 -19.02 0.59 9.14
N PRO A 56 -19.29 1.68 8.42
CA PRO A 56 -20.04 1.64 7.15
C PRO A 56 -19.34 0.75 6.12
N VAL A 57 -20.12 0.18 5.20
CA VAL A 57 -19.58 -0.69 4.14
C VAL A 57 -18.50 0.05 3.36
N ARG A 58 -17.34 -0.58 3.32
CA ARG A 58 -16.18 -0.11 2.59
C ARG A 58 -15.36 -1.29 2.10
N GLU A 59 -15.02 -1.28 0.82
CA GLU A 59 -14.26 -2.35 0.20
C GLU A 59 -13.44 -1.85 -0.97
N VAL A 60 -12.39 -2.58 -1.32
CA VAL A 60 -11.53 -2.32 -2.48
C VAL A 60 -11.37 -3.62 -3.24
N ILE A 61 -11.59 -3.58 -4.55
CA ILE A 61 -11.53 -4.76 -5.42
C ILE A 61 -10.49 -4.53 -6.51
N ARG A 62 -9.57 -5.48 -6.64
CA ARG A 62 -8.59 -5.52 -7.72
C ARG A 62 -8.94 -6.62 -8.71
N ARG A 63 -8.98 -6.27 -10.00
CA ARG A 63 -9.08 -7.20 -11.11
C ARG A 63 -7.96 -6.90 -12.11
N GLY A 64 -6.88 -7.67 -12.05
CA GLY A 64 -5.68 -7.38 -12.83
C GLY A 64 -5.08 -6.01 -12.47
N THR A 65 -5.08 -5.07 -13.39
CA THR A 65 -4.59 -3.70 -13.19
C THR A 65 -5.68 -2.71 -12.79
N GLU A 66 -6.94 -3.13 -12.78
CA GLU A 66 -8.07 -2.27 -12.42
C GLU A 66 -8.39 -2.40 -10.93
N VAL A 67 -8.47 -1.27 -10.24
CA VAL A 67 -8.80 -1.19 -8.82
C VAL A 67 -10.05 -0.35 -8.62
N SER A 68 -11.07 -0.93 -8.00
CA SER A 68 -12.36 -0.29 -7.72
C SER A 68 -12.48 0.01 -6.23
N TYR A 69 -12.89 1.23 -5.90
CA TYR A 69 -13.08 1.72 -4.54
C TYR A 69 -14.56 1.93 -4.28
N ILE A 70 -15.09 1.26 -3.28
CA ILE A 70 -16.51 1.29 -2.91
C ILE A 70 -16.62 1.66 -1.45
N GLU A 71 -17.31 2.77 -1.17
CA GLU A 71 -17.49 3.29 0.17
C GLU A 71 -18.87 3.91 0.31
N THR A 72 -19.55 3.65 1.44
CA THR A 72 -20.85 4.23 1.73
C THR A 72 -20.79 5.76 1.73
N GLY A 73 -21.73 6.39 1.00
CA GLY A 73 -21.82 7.84 0.91
C GLY A 73 -20.92 8.50 -0.13
N LEU A 74 -20.10 7.71 -0.84
CA LEU A 74 -19.28 8.18 -1.94
C LEU A 74 -19.65 7.46 -3.24
N GLU A 75 -19.51 8.15 -4.36
CA GLU A 75 -19.67 7.53 -5.68
C GLU A 75 -18.55 6.52 -5.90
N PRO A 76 -18.87 5.23 -6.17
CA PRO A 76 -17.86 4.24 -6.48
C PRO A 76 -17.07 4.61 -7.73
N PHE A 77 -15.78 4.29 -7.75
CA PHE A 77 -14.94 4.55 -8.91
C PHE A 77 -13.90 3.46 -9.12
N THR A 78 -13.44 3.32 -10.35
CA THR A 78 -12.41 2.40 -10.77
C THR A 78 -11.28 3.17 -11.43
N ILE A 79 -10.04 2.85 -11.04
CA ILE A 79 -8.84 3.41 -11.66
C ILE A 79 -7.97 2.29 -12.18
N GLU A 80 -7.19 2.56 -13.20
CA GLU A 80 -6.12 1.67 -13.64
C GLU A 80 -4.87 1.98 -12.82
N SER A 81 -4.40 0.99 -12.04
CA SER A 81 -3.28 1.13 -11.15
C SER A 81 -2.60 -0.20 -10.90
N GLY A 82 -1.29 -0.19 -10.79
CA GLY A 82 -0.51 -1.36 -10.35
C GLY A 82 -0.61 -1.63 -8.85
N LYS A 83 -1.22 -0.72 -8.08
CA LYS A 83 -1.33 -0.82 -6.62
C LYS A 83 -2.73 -0.51 -6.12
N MET A 84 -3.18 -1.30 -5.16
CA MET A 84 -4.35 -1.01 -4.34
C MET A 84 -3.95 -0.01 -3.24
N VAL A 85 -4.56 1.18 -3.22
CA VAL A 85 -4.34 2.19 -2.17
C VAL A 85 -5.31 1.88 -1.03
N ALA A 86 -4.89 1.06 -0.11
CA ALA A 86 -5.69 0.56 1.00
C ALA A 86 -4.79 0.03 2.12
N PRO A 87 -5.31 -0.20 3.34
CA PRO A 87 -4.55 -0.73 4.47
C PRO A 87 -4.29 -2.24 4.33
N THR A 88 -3.66 -2.64 3.23
CA THR A 88 -3.18 -4.01 3.01
C THR A 88 -1.92 -4.28 3.82
N MET A 89 -1.63 -5.55 4.07
CA MET A 89 -0.35 -5.94 4.66
C MET A 89 0.80 -5.30 3.86
N PRO A 90 1.77 -4.66 4.52
CA PRO A 90 2.87 -4.01 3.81
C PRO A 90 3.69 -4.97 2.94
N MET A 91 4.23 -4.47 1.86
CA MET A 91 5.16 -5.16 0.97
C MET A 91 4.59 -6.34 0.16
N LEU A 92 3.27 -6.53 0.10
CA LEU A 92 2.65 -7.61 -0.68
C LEU A 92 2.99 -7.53 -2.19
N ASN A 93 3.14 -6.34 -2.74
CA ASN A 93 3.37 -6.11 -4.17
C ASN A 93 4.64 -5.29 -4.44
N THR A 94 5.60 -5.32 -3.52
CA THR A 94 6.84 -4.54 -3.63
C THR A 94 7.86 -5.26 -4.51
N ASN A 95 8.55 -4.51 -5.37
CA ASN A 95 9.70 -5.00 -6.09
C ASN A 95 10.93 -4.98 -5.17
N ILE A 96 11.38 -6.15 -4.74
CA ILE A 96 12.49 -6.29 -3.80
C ILE A 96 13.80 -5.79 -4.40
N ASP A 97 14.03 -6.00 -5.69
CA ASP A 97 15.28 -5.56 -6.34
C ASP A 97 15.41 -4.03 -6.35
N GLU A 98 14.31 -3.30 -6.51
CA GLU A 98 14.31 -1.85 -6.39
C GLU A 98 14.62 -1.37 -4.98
N LEU A 99 14.18 -2.09 -3.96
CA LEU A 99 14.45 -1.74 -2.56
C LEU A 99 15.92 -1.92 -2.18
N ASN A 100 16.64 -2.83 -2.82
CA ASN A 100 18.03 -3.15 -2.48
C ASN A 100 18.98 -1.95 -2.54
N LEU A 101 18.62 -0.95 -3.34
CA LEU A 101 19.42 0.28 -3.46
C LEU A 101 19.39 1.13 -2.19
N TYR A 102 18.29 1.09 -1.42
CA TYR A 102 18.04 2.02 -0.32
C TYR A 102 17.76 1.36 1.02
N TYR A 103 17.56 0.04 1.04
CA TYR A 103 17.25 -0.72 2.25
C TYR A 103 18.14 -1.93 2.41
N ASP A 104 18.48 -2.21 3.66
CA ASP A 104 19.13 -3.44 4.09
C ASP A 104 18.12 -4.36 4.77
N TYR A 105 18.37 -5.65 4.70
CA TYR A 105 17.52 -6.68 5.29
C TYR A 105 18.31 -7.49 6.30
N VAL A 106 17.74 -7.65 7.50
CA VAL A 106 18.40 -8.35 8.61
C VAL A 106 17.44 -9.37 9.19
N LYS A 107 17.84 -10.64 9.22
CA LYS A 107 17.14 -11.67 9.98
C LYS A 107 17.32 -11.42 11.47
N VAL A 108 16.21 -11.39 12.20
CA VAL A 108 16.19 -11.15 13.65
C VAL A 108 16.09 -12.47 14.42
N GLY A 109 15.32 -13.43 13.92
CA GLY A 109 15.10 -14.69 14.59
C GLY A 109 13.80 -15.35 14.18
N ARG A 110 13.27 -16.20 15.06
CA ARG A 110 12.00 -16.90 14.88
C ARG A 110 11.02 -16.51 15.97
N ALA A 111 9.75 -16.45 15.62
CA ALA A 111 8.67 -16.15 16.56
C ALA A 111 7.38 -16.86 16.13
N ARG A 112 6.39 -16.87 17.01
CA ARG A 112 5.07 -17.40 16.70
C ARG A 112 4.10 -16.24 16.49
N GLU A 113 3.42 -16.23 15.34
CA GLU A 113 2.34 -15.30 15.00
C GLU A 113 1.19 -16.05 14.33
N ALA A 114 -0.05 -15.64 14.61
CA ALA A 114 -1.26 -16.29 14.10
C ALA A 114 -1.26 -17.82 14.32
N GLY A 115 -0.66 -18.28 15.41
CA GLY A 115 -0.58 -19.68 15.77
C GLY A 115 0.46 -20.52 15.04
N VAL A 116 1.33 -19.92 14.23
CA VAL A 116 2.33 -20.61 13.41
C VAL A 116 3.74 -20.08 13.59
N ALA A 117 4.73 -20.89 13.22
CA ALA A 117 6.13 -20.47 13.22
C ALA A 117 6.42 -19.49 12.10
N THR A 118 7.09 -18.39 12.43
CA THR A 118 7.49 -17.36 11.50
C THR A 118 8.97 -17.06 11.61
N GLN A 119 9.54 -16.53 10.54
CA GLN A 119 10.83 -15.89 10.57
C GLN A 119 10.66 -14.38 10.63
N VAL A 120 11.41 -13.75 11.52
CA VAL A 120 11.33 -12.31 11.76
C VAL A 120 12.49 -11.62 11.04
N LEU A 121 12.15 -10.57 10.30
CA LEU A 121 13.06 -9.86 9.43
C LEU A 121 12.86 -8.36 9.58
N ARG A 122 13.95 -7.59 9.56
CA ARG A 122 13.90 -6.14 9.52
C ARG A 122 14.27 -5.61 8.14
N VAL A 123 13.49 -4.63 7.67
CA VAL A 123 13.77 -3.83 6.48
C VAL A 123 14.17 -2.45 6.95
N VAL A 124 15.44 -2.10 6.82
CA VAL A 124 16.06 -0.92 7.45
C VAL A 124 16.61 0.00 6.36
N PRO A 125 16.33 1.31 6.40
CA PRO A 125 16.91 2.22 5.43
C PRO A 125 18.43 2.35 5.63
N LYS A 126 19.16 2.35 4.52
CA LYS A 126 20.62 2.50 4.54
C LYS A 126 21.09 3.84 5.09
N ASP A 127 20.32 4.91 4.86
CA ASP A 127 20.62 6.26 5.32
C ASP A 127 20.15 6.55 6.75
N GLY A 128 19.36 5.66 7.36
CA GLY A 128 18.81 5.86 8.70
C GLY A 128 17.77 6.97 8.83
N LEU A 129 17.34 7.57 7.73
CA LEU A 129 16.45 8.74 7.73
C LEU A 129 14.96 8.38 7.54
N ARG A 130 14.68 7.16 7.11
CA ARG A 130 13.33 6.68 6.81
C ARG A 130 12.83 5.76 7.91
N TYR A 131 11.55 5.41 7.83
CA TYR A 131 10.98 4.39 8.70
C TYR A 131 11.48 3.00 8.33
N SER A 132 11.38 2.08 9.29
CA SER A 132 11.73 0.68 9.13
C SER A 132 10.49 -0.18 9.23
N TYR A 133 10.52 -1.36 8.63
CA TYR A 133 9.53 -2.41 8.90
C TYR A 133 10.19 -3.58 9.61
N VAL A 134 9.44 -4.20 10.51
CA VAL A 134 9.72 -5.55 11.02
C VAL A 134 8.63 -6.45 10.49
N LEU A 135 9.00 -7.56 9.87
CA LEU A 135 8.09 -8.50 9.22
C LEU A 135 8.17 -9.86 9.88
N TRP A 136 7.02 -10.48 10.09
CA TRP A 136 6.89 -11.88 10.52
C TRP A 136 6.37 -12.68 9.34
N ILE A 137 7.21 -13.54 8.78
CA ILE A 137 6.94 -14.29 7.55
C ILE A 137 6.71 -15.75 7.91
N ASP A 138 5.55 -16.29 7.50
CA ASP A 138 5.19 -17.70 7.72
C ASP A 138 6.26 -18.62 7.11
N GLU A 139 6.79 -19.53 7.90
CA GLU A 139 7.82 -20.46 7.43
C GLU A 139 7.33 -21.39 6.32
N LYS A 140 6.06 -21.75 6.33
CA LYS A 140 5.46 -22.67 5.34
C LYS A 140 5.01 -21.96 4.07
N SER A 141 4.09 -21.02 4.19
CA SER A 141 3.50 -20.34 3.04
C SER A 141 4.35 -19.21 2.49
N LYS A 142 5.26 -18.66 3.29
CA LYS A 142 6.03 -17.43 3.03
C LYS A 142 5.18 -16.16 2.98
N LEU A 143 3.92 -16.21 3.41
CA LEU A 143 3.09 -15.02 3.51
C LEU A 143 3.50 -14.15 4.71
N PRO A 144 3.41 -12.83 4.60
CA PRO A 144 3.61 -11.95 5.75
C PRO A 144 2.37 -12.02 6.65
N LEU A 145 2.57 -12.35 7.92
CA LEU A 145 1.48 -12.45 8.90
C LEU A 145 1.44 -11.30 9.89
N ARG A 146 2.53 -10.57 10.02
CA ARG A 146 2.62 -9.36 10.84
C ARG A 146 3.64 -8.42 10.24
N ALA A 147 3.35 -7.13 10.33
CA ALA A 147 4.28 -6.08 9.98
C ALA A 147 4.17 -4.94 11.00
N ASP A 148 5.29 -4.55 11.58
CA ASP A 148 5.39 -3.38 12.45
C ASP A 148 6.13 -2.28 11.71
N LEU A 149 5.55 -1.11 11.68
CA LEU A 149 6.21 0.08 11.14
C LEU A 149 6.81 0.85 12.31
N VAL A 150 8.09 1.14 12.19
CA VAL A 150 8.92 1.70 13.27
C VAL A 150 9.58 2.99 12.77
N ASP A 151 9.57 4.04 13.60
CA ASP A 151 10.24 5.29 13.27
C ASP A 151 11.77 5.22 13.51
N ARG A 152 12.46 6.34 13.27
CA ARG A 152 13.91 6.43 13.45
C ARG A 152 14.36 6.21 14.89
N ASP A 153 13.51 6.51 15.85
CA ASP A 153 13.79 6.39 17.28
C ASP A 153 13.45 5.01 17.84
N GLY A 154 12.99 4.10 16.97
CA GLY A 154 12.60 2.75 17.34
C GLY A 154 11.18 2.66 17.91
N GLU A 155 10.40 3.75 17.84
CA GLU A 155 9.01 3.75 18.29
C GLU A 155 8.11 3.10 17.24
N MET A 156 7.24 2.19 17.70
CA MET A 156 6.29 1.52 16.85
C MET A 156 5.11 2.44 16.54
N LEU A 157 4.84 2.63 15.27
CA LEU A 157 3.82 3.55 14.78
C LEU A 157 2.54 2.85 14.35
N GLU A 158 2.65 1.70 13.68
CA GLU A 158 1.53 0.86 13.25
C GLU A 158 1.90 -0.61 13.33
N GLN A 159 0.88 -1.44 13.60
CA GLN A 159 1.00 -2.89 13.50
C GLN A 159 -0.10 -3.44 12.62
N TYR A 160 0.27 -4.29 11.70
CA TYR A 160 -0.62 -5.17 10.96
C TYR A 160 -0.46 -6.57 11.54
N ARG A 161 -1.51 -7.11 12.15
CA ARG A 161 -1.43 -8.42 12.82
C ARG A 161 -2.52 -9.35 12.31
N THR A 162 -2.13 -10.44 11.69
CA THR A 162 -3.05 -11.50 11.26
C THR A 162 -3.56 -12.27 12.47
N ILE A 163 -4.87 -12.46 12.53
CA ILE A 163 -5.55 -13.24 13.55
C ILE A 163 -5.76 -14.68 13.06
N SER A 164 -6.22 -14.82 11.82
CA SER A 164 -6.38 -16.11 11.15
C SER A 164 -6.13 -15.98 9.67
N TYR A 165 -5.71 -17.08 9.06
CA TYR A 165 -5.48 -17.07 7.62
C TYR A 165 -5.71 -18.48 7.02
N THR A 166 -5.97 -18.51 5.73
CA THR A 166 -6.16 -19.73 4.97
C THR A 166 -5.41 -19.63 3.65
N VAL A 167 -4.62 -20.64 3.34
CA VAL A 167 -4.00 -20.81 2.02
C VAL A 167 -4.63 -22.03 1.38
N ASN A 168 -5.51 -21.82 0.40
CA ASN A 168 -6.26 -22.89 -0.22
C ASN A 168 -6.76 -22.46 -1.60
N PRO A 169 -6.68 -23.32 -2.64
CA PRO A 169 -7.24 -23.04 -3.96
C PRO A 169 -8.75 -22.70 -3.95
N LYS A 170 -9.48 -23.14 -2.94
CA LYS A 170 -10.91 -22.76 -2.76
C LYS A 170 -11.14 -21.26 -2.61
N ILE A 171 -10.13 -20.49 -2.18
CA ILE A 171 -10.23 -19.04 -2.13
C ILE A 171 -10.43 -18.48 -3.54
N ALA A 172 -9.76 -19.03 -4.55
CA ALA A 172 -9.96 -18.64 -5.95
C ALA A 172 -11.40 -18.91 -6.41
N GLU A 173 -12.01 -20.02 -5.98
CA GLU A 173 -13.41 -20.33 -6.29
C GLU A 173 -14.37 -19.32 -5.64
N LEU A 174 -14.13 -18.95 -4.36
CA LEU A 174 -14.90 -17.93 -3.67
C LEU A 174 -14.81 -16.56 -4.34
N MET A 175 -13.69 -16.26 -4.97
CA MET A 175 -13.44 -14.99 -5.64
C MET A 175 -13.87 -14.99 -7.11
N SER A 176 -14.28 -16.12 -7.67
CA SER A 176 -14.66 -16.23 -9.09
C SER A 176 -15.82 -15.29 -9.46
N GLY A 177 -16.72 -15.01 -8.52
CA GLY A 177 -17.82 -14.06 -8.72
C GLY A 177 -17.36 -12.62 -8.98
N LEU A 178 -16.15 -12.24 -8.57
CA LEU A 178 -15.61 -10.90 -8.83
C LEU A 178 -15.34 -10.63 -10.31
N GLN A 179 -15.16 -11.67 -11.11
CA GLN A 179 -14.95 -11.53 -12.56
C GLN A 179 -16.20 -11.01 -13.26
N ASP A 180 -17.37 -11.38 -12.75
CA ASP A 180 -18.67 -11.10 -13.37
C ASP A 180 -19.40 -9.93 -12.69
N VAL A 181 -18.89 -9.40 -11.57
CA VAL A 181 -19.47 -8.25 -10.88
C VAL A 181 -19.32 -7.01 -11.75
N GLN A 182 -20.42 -6.29 -11.92
CA GLN A 182 -20.39 -5.01 -12.61
C GLN A 182 -19.78 -3.94 -11.70
N LEU A 183 -18.59 -3.49 -12.05
CA LEU A 183 -17.87 -2.42 -11.37
C LEU A 183 -17.91 -1.14 -12.22
N PRO A 184 -17.70 0.04 -11.60
CA PRO A 184 -17.65 1.29 -12.36
C PRO A 184 -16.62 1.22 -13.50
N ALA A 185 -16.91 1.90 -14.59
CA ALA A 185 -15.97 2.04 -15.69
C ALA A 185 -14.68 2.72 -15.21
N VAL A 186 -13.56 2.31 -15.79
CA VAL A 186 -12.26 2.91 -15.48
C VAL A 186 -12.31 4.41 -15.75
N LEU A 187 -11.97 5.21 -14.73
CA LEU A 187 -11.82 6.64 -14.92
C LEU A 187 -10.61 6.88 -15.82
N THR A 188 -10.87 7.40 -17.01
CA THR A 188 -9.84 8.04 -17.80
C THR A 188 -9.47 9.35 -17.12
N MET A 189 -8.53 9.29 -16.20
CA MET A 189 -7.82 10.50 -15.80
C MET A 189 -7.27 11.10 -17.09
N PRO A 190 -7.53 12.39 -17.38
CA PRO A 190 -6.79 13.01 -18.47
C PRO A 190 -5.32 12.71 -18.16
N LYS A 191 -4.65 12.03 -19.08
CA LYS A 191 -3.20 11.84 -18.99
C LYS A 191 -2.65 13.24 -18.85
N GLY A 192 -2.27 13.59 -17.62
CA GLY A 192 -1.67 14.87 -17.39
C GLY A 192 -0.55 14.95 -18.41
N ASP A 193 -0.52 16.02 -19.16
CA ASP A 193 0.61 16.29 -20.04
C ASP A 193 1.85 15.91 -19.25
N ILE A 194 2.65 14.97 -19.79
CA ILE A 194 3.99 14.71 -19.30
C ILE A 194 4.82 15.94 -19.70
N GLY A 195 4.29 17.11 -19.34
CA GLY A 195 4.91 18.39 -19.55
C GLY A 195 5.80 18.69 -18.36
N THR A 196 6.88 19.36 -18.63
CA THR A 196 7.74 19.95 -17.60
C THR A 196 6.90 20.85 -16.71
N SER A 197 6.86 20.56 -15.42
CA SER A 197 6.26 21.46 -14.44
C SER A 197 7.04 22.78 -14.40
N ASN A 198 6.35 23.91 -14.23
CA ASN A 198 6.98 25.22 -14.06
C ASN A 198 7.59 25.41 -12.66
N TRP A 199 7.56 24.39 -11.83
CA TRP A 199 8.07 24.39 -10.46
C TRP A 199 8.92 23.17 -10.21
N GLN A 200 9.84 23.27 -9.28
CA GLN A 200 10.69 22.16 -8.84
C GLN A 200 10.67 22.08 -7.32
N VAL A 201 10.73 20.85 -6.82
CA VAL A 201 10.96 20.61 -5.40
C VAL A 201 12.45 20.84 -5.12
N GLY A 202 12.75 21.74 -4.15
CA GLY A 202 14.14 22.13 -3.85
C GLY A 202 14.96 21.03 -3.18
N TRP A 203 14.30 20.09 -2.52
CA TRP A 203 14.92 18.93 -1.87
C TRP A 203 13.95 17.76 -1.79
N ILE A 204 14.45 16.56 -2.09
CA ILE A 204 13.74 15.30 -1.90
C ILE A 204 14.69 14.30 -1.21
N PRO A 205 14.17 13.37 -0.38
CA PRO A 205 15.00 12.34 0.20
C PRO A 205 15.67 11.49 -0.88
N GLU A 206 16.88 11.04 -0.61
CA GLU A 206 17.62 10.17 -1.51
C GLU A 206 16.81 8.90 -1.82
N GLY A 207 16.78 8.50 -3.08
CA GLY A 207 16.04 7.33 -3.54
C GLY A 207 14.59 7.56 -3.88
N PHE A 208 14.04 8.72 -3.55
CA PHE A 208 12.71 9.10 -4.01
C PHE A 208 12.80 9.72 -5.40
N GLU A 209 12.07 9.14 -6.33
CA GLU A 209 12.05 9.61 -7.71
C GLU A 209 10.64 10.06 -8.09
N PRO A 210 10.53 11.08 -8.97
CA PRO A 210 9.24 11.51 -9.47
C PRO A 210 8.60 10.40 -10.32
N ASN A 211 7.34 10.13 -10.09
CA ASN A 211 6.58 9.12 -10.81
C ASN A 211 5.69 9.79 -11.86
N VAL A 212 4.52 10.22 -11.46
CA VAL A 212 3.52 10.78 -12.38
C VAL A 212 3.19 12.20 -11.98
N LEU A 213 3.25 13.11 -12.95
CA LEU A 213 2.73 14.47 -12.80
C LEU A 213 1.27 14.48 -13.26
N ASN A 214 0.36 14.79 -12.34
CA ASN A 214 -1.06 14.92 -12.63
C ASN A 214 -1.47 16.39 -12.58
N ARG A 215 -2.30 16.79 -13.53
CA ARG A 215 -2.99 18.09 -13.53
C ARG A 215 -4.48 17.83 -13.47
N TYR A 216 -5.17 18.45 -12.52
CA TYR A 216 -6.61 18.32 -12.40
C TYR A 216 -7.23 19.60 -11.87
N ARG A 217 -8.52 19.76 -12.13
CA ARG A 217 -9.28 20.90 -11.67
C ARG A 217 -10.09 20.50 -10.43
N MET A 218 -9.89 21.20 -9.33
CA MET A 218 -10.65 20.95 -8.11
C MET A 218 -12.10 21.39 -8.29
N ALA A 219 -13.06 20.49 -7.97
CA ALA A 219 -14.49 20.74 -8.15
C ALA A 219 -15.01 21.92 -7.29
N VAL A 220 -14.44 22.12 -6.10
CA VAL A 220 -14.91 23.14 -5.15
C VAL A 220 -14.42 24.55 -5.52
N THR A 221 -13.16 24.67 -5.95
CA THR A 221 -12.53 25.98 -6.20
C THR A 221 -12.34 26.29 -7.68
N ASN A 222 -12.61 25.32 -8.56
CA ASN A 222 -12.36 25.40 -10.01
C ASN A 222 -10.89 25.73 -10.36
N GLN A 223 -9.97 25.53 -9.41
CA GLN A 223 -8.54 25.78 -9.62
C GLN A 223 -7.85 24.58 -10.25
N MET A 224 -6.88 24.85 -11.11
CA MET A 224 -5.96 23.84 -11.61
C MET A 224 -4.92 23.52 -10.53
N VAL A 225 -4.80 22.23 -10.22
CA VAL A 225 -3.83 21.70 -9.27
C VAL A 225 -2.90 20.75 -10.00
N GLU A 226 -1.61 20.92 -9.81
CA GLU A 226 -0.60 19.97 -10.24
C GLU A 226 -0.16 19.12 -9.05
N SER A 227 -0.05 17.82 -9.26
CA SER A 227 0.36 16.86 -8.24
C SER A 227 1.48 15.99 -8.77
N GLN A 228 2.59 15.95 -8.04
CA GLN A 228 3.73 15.08 -8.35
C GLN A 228 3.89 14.05 -7.25
N LEU A 229 3.83 12.77 -7.63
CA LEU A 229 4.11 11.65 -6.73
C LEU A 229 5.61 11.34 -6.74
N TYR A 230 6.19 11.17 -5.57
CA TYR A 230 7.57 10.70 -5.36
C TYR A 230 7.54 9.39 -4.59
N SER A 231 8.34 8.42 -5.01
CA SER A 231 8.40 7.12 -4.35
C SER A 231 9.82 6.55 -4.37
N ASP A 232 10.18 5.82 -3.31
CA ASP A 232 11.40 5.01 -3.25
C ASP A 232 11.11 3.50 -3.46
N GLY A 233 9.87 3.16 -3.83
CA GLY A 233 9.40 1.78 -3.98
C GLY A 233 8.73 1.22 -2.73
N LEU A 234 9.00 1.76 -1.54
CA LEU A 234 8.38 1.35 -0.28
C LEU A 234 7.47 2.44 0.28
N PHE A 235 7.95 3.65 0.34
CA PHE A 235 7.20 4.82 0.78
C PHE A 235 6.96 5.77 -0.38
N SER A 236 5.92 6.59 -0.25
CA SER A 236 5.59 7.63 -1.23
C SER A 236 5.07 8.89 -0.55
N PHE A 237 5.28 10.00 -1.19
CA PHE A 237 4.65 11.26 -0.84
C PHE A 237 4.27 12.03 -2.11
N SER A 238 3.29 12.91 -2.00
CA SER A 238 2.85 13.75 -3.11
C SER A 238 3.04 15.22 -2.76
N VAL A 239 3.46 15.98 -3.76
CA VAL A 239 3.53 17.43 -3.69
C VAL A 239 2.44 18.01 -4.57
N TYR A 240 1.62 18.87 -3.99
CA TYR A 240 0.52 19.55 -4.67
C TYR A 240 0.84 21.03 -4.82
N VAL A 241 0.65 21.56 -6.00
CA VAL A 241 0.86 22.97 -6.29
C VAL A 241 -0.38 23.54 -6.94
N ALA A 242 -0.90 24.62 -6.36
CA ALA A 242 -2.04 25.36 -6.87
C ALA A 242 -1.70 26.86 -6.92
N ASN A 243 -2.32 27.59 -7.84
CA ASN A 243 -2.21 29.03 -7.85
C ASN A 243 -2.86 29.62 -6.60
N LYS A 244 -2.18 30.57 -5.96
CA LYS A 244 -2.68 31.23 -4.79
C LYS A 244 -3.77 32.24 -5.19
N ASP A 245 -4.94 32.12 -4.61
CA ASP A 245 -6.05 33.06 -4.74
C ASP A 245 -6.62 33.42 -3.37
N GLU A 246 -7.69 34.24 -3.34
CA GLU A 246 -8.36 34.66 -2.09
C GLU A 246 -8.99 33.48 -1.31
N HIS A 247 -9.20 32.36 -1.97
CA HIS A 247 -9.79 31.13 -1.40
C HIS A 247 -8.75 30.06 -1.12
N SER A 248 -7.47 30.35 -1.35
CA SER A 248 -6.39 29.38 -1.07
C SER A 248 -6.32 29.08 0.42
N LEU A 249 -6.17 27.81 0.75
CA LEU A 249 -5.92 27.38 2.11
C LEU A 249 -4.64 28.05 2.61
N LYS A 250 -4.71 28.64 3.80
CA LYS A 250 -3.50 29.07 4.49
C LYS A 250 -2.65 27.84 4.76
N GLY A 251 -1.33 27.96 4.57
CA GLY A 251 -0.42 26.87 4.84
C GLY A 251 -0.63 26.31 6.25
N GLN A 252 -1.28 25.17 6.35
CA GLN A 252 -1.49 24.44 7.60
C GLN A 252 -0.95 23.03 7.43
N LEU A 253 -0.17 22.62 8.42
CA LEU A 253 0.28 21.25 8.49
C LEU A 253 -0.87 20.39 9.04
N VAL A 254 -1.51 19.62 8.19
CA VAL A 254 -2.56 18.66 8.59
C VAL A 254 -1.98 17.27 8.58
N ARG A 255 -2.02 16.60 9.72
CA ARG A 255 -1.56 15.23 9.87
C ARG A 255 -2.76 14.29 9.95
N GLN A 256 -2.92 13.42 8.97
CA GLN A 256 -3.92 12.37 8.98
C GLN A 256 -3.22 11.01 8.91
N GLY A 257 -3.15 10.33 10.04
CA GLY A 257 -2.34 9.12 10.17
C GLY A 257 -0.86 9.41 9.89
N ARG A 258 -0.31 8.81 8.84
CA ARG A 258 1.07 9.07 8.37
C ARG A 258 1.15 10.04 7.20
N ARG A 259 0.03 10.60 6.78
CA ARG A 259 -0.01 11.63 5.74
C ARG A 259 0.05 12.99 6.39
N THR A 260 0.97 13.80 5.94
CA THR A 260 1.07 15.20 6.30
C THR A 260 0.73 16.02 5.06
N LEU A 261 -0.23 16.91 5.19
CA LEU A 261 -0.62 17.88 4.16
C LEU A 261 -0.16 19.27 4.63
N HIS A 262 0.47 20.00 3.74
CA HIS A 262 0.95 21.35 4.00
C HIS A 262 0.27 22.33 3.05
#